data_513b1c13d2d9fad50280757bf05d0d4d
#
_entry.id   513b1c13d2d9fad50280757bf05d0d4d
#
_cell.length_a   1.000
_cell.length_b   1.000
_cell.length_c   1.000
_cell.angle_alpha   90.00
_cell.angle_beta   90.00
_cell.angle_gamma   90.00
#
_symmetry.space_group_name_H-M   'P 1'
#
loop_
_entity.id
_entity.type
_entity.pdbx_description
1 polymer ?
#
loop_
_entity_poly.entity_id
_entity_poly.type
_entity_poly.pdbx_seq_one_letter_code
_entity_poly.pdbx_strand_id
1 'polypeptide(L)'
;MRLKFLLAAFICLTNVSFAQEATTLISRVRIIDGTGIPAYMGAVRIKGDRIIEVGNLQALPGEKVVDGQNNILCPGFIDAHSHHFSSLRKFPEASATNNQGITTIVIGQDGSSYPMDSLRHWMQQRRVAVNVASYTGHTTLREKVMGEQQLLRAATAAETVAMQELLADEMRKGSLGLATGLEYEPAFFSSREEVLLLAKTAAAFKGRYISHIRSEDVNLSSALDEIIQIGRETGMPVQVSHIKIAKRSSWYTSPAIIARLQQARQEGIQITADVYPYTFWNSTLKVLFPSRNYKSLEDATLAVTELCDPAGSVLVNYAPVPAYKGKTLSAIAAERKQTPAQTLLQLIAMADSFRLARPDFEGSVETIMGKSMTEADIRNFVAWPFSVICSDGANGGHPRGYGAFTRVLAQYVRQEPLLPLATAIHKMTGLTAAFLGLKGRGLIAPGYMADLVLLQPDKVL
;
A
#
# COMPACT_ATOMS: atom_id res chain seq x y z
N MET A 1 -65.41 42.04 50.81
CA MET A 1 -64.74 40.73 50.85
C MET A 1 -63.94 40.59 49.47
N ARG A 2 -62.64 40.78 49.56
CA ARG A 2 -61.75 40.63 48.30
C ARG A 2 -60.93 39.33 48.55
N LEU A 3 -61.19 38.34 47.74
CA LEU A 3 -60.50 37.06 47.72
C LEU A 3 -59.19 37.22 46.90
N LYS A 4 -58.02 37.05 47.52
CA LYS A 4 -56.72 37.03 46.89
C LYS A 4 -56.39 35.61 46.47
N PHE A 5 -56.32 35.33 45.17
CA PHE A 5 -55.74 34.07 44.64
C PHE A 5 -54.21 34.18 44.59
N LEU A 6 -53.54 33.34 45.38
CA LEU A 6 -52.09 33.10 45.25
C LEU A 6 -51.89 32.04 44.18
N LEU A 7 -51.22 32.41 43.07
CA LEU A 7 -50.79 31.50 42.02
C LEU A 7 -49.38 31.00 42.40
N ALA A 8 -49.26 29.77 42.84
CA ALA A 8 -47.96 29.12 43.08
C ALA A 8 -47.42 28.56 41.74
N ALA A 9 -46.40 29.21 41.16
CA ALA A 9 -45.71 28.71 40.00
C ALA A 9 -44.75 27.58 40.41
N PHE A 10 -45.06 26.33 40.04
CA PHE A 10 -44.16 25.20 40.17
C PHE A 10 -43.15 25.22 39.02
N ILE A 11 -41.92 25.66 39.27
CA ILE A 11 -40.81 25.56 38.30
C ILE A 11 -40.30 24.12 38.35
N CYS A 12 -40.73 23.27 37.42
CA CYS A 12 -40.12 21.99 37.13
C CYS A 12 -38.75 22.21 36.50
N LEU A 13 -37.69 22.15 37.28
CA LEU A 13 -36.33 22.01 36.77
C LEU A 13 -36.17 20.60 36.16
N THR A 14 -36.41 20.47 34.88
CA THR A 14 -35.99 19.28 34.13
C THR A 14 -34.47 19.27 34.07
N ASN A 15 -33.85 18.43 34.91
CA ASN A 15 -32.45 18.07 34.74
C ASN A 15 -32.30 17.33 33.39
N VAL A 16 -31.97 18.07 32.34
CA VAL A 16 -31.48 17.46 31.08
C VAL A 16 -30.11 16.89 31.43
N SER A 17 -30.07 15.63 31.86
CA SER A 17 -28.84 14.87 31.98
C SER A 17 -28.36 14.62 30.55
N PHE A 18 -27.46 15.45 30.04
CA PHE A 18 -26.68 15.09 28.87
C PHE A 18 -25.93 13.83 29.26
N ALA A 19 -26.28 12.69 28.68
CA ALA A 19 -25.51 11.48 28.80
C ALA A 19 -24.07 11.81 28.31
N GLN A 20 -23.16 12.01 29.24
CA GLN A 20 -21.76 12.22 28.92
C GLN A 20 -21.29 10.95 28.23
N GLU A 21 -20.89 11.06 26.94
CA GLU A 21 -20.35 9.91 26.23
C GLU A 21 -19.26 9.25 27.06
N ALA A 22 -19.45 7.94 27.31
CA ALA A 22 -18.57 7.16 28.17
C ALA A 22 -17.14 7.15 27.59
N THR A 23 -16.17 7.44 28.42
CA THR A 23 -14.75 7.33 28.08
C THR A 23 -14.23 5.91 28.30
N THR A 24 -13.16 5.55 27.62
CA THR A 24 -12.40 4.32 27.85
C THR A 24 -10.96 4.68 28.15
N LEU A 25 -10.42 4.17 29.26
CA LEU A 25 -9.03 4.30 29.63
C LEU A 25 -8.28 3.01 29.31
N ILE A 26 -7.27 3.08 28.46
CA ILE A 26 -6.29 2.00 28.28
C ILE A 26 -5.12 2.32 29.21
N SER A 27 -4.96 1.52 30.27
CA SER A 27 -3.97 1.76 31.33
C SER A 27 -2.90 0.67 31.37
N ARG A 28 -1.82 0.92 32.10
CA ARG A 28 -0.69 0.00 32.28
C ARG A 28 -0.13 -0.46 30.92
N VAL A 29 0.24 0.50 30.07
CA VAL A 29 0.84 0.25 28.75
C VAL A 29 2.19 0.94 28.63
N ARG A 30 3.06 0.35 27.81
CA ARG A 30 4.24 1.01 27.27
C ARG A 30 3.85 1.62 25.93
N ILE A 31 3.81 2.94 25.86
CA ILE A 31 3.37 3.66 24.67
C ILE A 31 4.56 3.83 23.70
N ILE A 32 4.38 3.42 22.46
CA ILE A 32 5.20 3.82 21.31
C ILE A 32 4.29 4.68 20.43
N ASP A 33 4.43 5.98 20.50
CA ASP A 33 3.45 6.94 20.01
C ASP A 33 3.45 7.17 18.49
N GLY A 34 4.33 6.47 17.75
CA GLY A 34 4.45 6.60 16.28
C GLY A 34 5.44 7.69 15.84
N THR A 35 6.04 8.47 16.73
CA THR A 35 7.05 9.49 16.39
C THR A 35 8.45 8.92 16.15
N GLY A 36 8.70 7.68 16.58
CA GLY A 36 10.02 7.03 16.53
C GLY A 36 10.81 7.14 17.84
N ILE A 37 10.30 7.83 18.85
CA ILE A 37 10.92 7.87 20.19
C ILE A 37 10.76 6.54 20.92
N PRO A 38 11.65 6.21 21.87
CA PRO A 38 11.54 5.00 22.71
C PRO A 38 10.22 4.92 23.47
N ALA A 39 9.82 3.68 23.81
CA ALA A 39 8.62 3.42 24.59
C ALA A 39 8.67 4.07 25.99
N TYR A 40 7.54 4.61 26.47
CA TYR A 40 7.36 5.16 27.81
C TYR A 40 6.10 4.62 28.47
N MET A 41 6.08 4.57 29.80
CA MET A 41 4.90 4.11 30.56
C MET A 41 3.82 5.18 30.54
N GLY A 42 2.57 4.76 30.39
CA GLY A 42 1.45 5.68 30.39
C GLY A 42 0.08 5.01 30.29
N ALA A 43 -0.90 5.85 30.02
CA ALA A 43 -2.26 5.47 29.71
C ALA A 43 -2.81 6.37 28.61
N VAL A 44 -3.86 5.91 27.93
CA VAL A 44 -4.54 6.64 26.85
C VAL A 44 -6.03 6.65 27.14
N ARG A 45 -6.65 7.83 27.18
CA ARG A 45 -8.09 7.99 27.32
C ARG A 45 -8.73 8.29 25.99
N ILE A 46 -9.78 7.55 25.67
CA ILE A 46 -10.53 7.62 24.42
C ILE A 46 -11.96 8.07 24.71
N LYS A 47 -12.49 8.94 23.87
CA LYS A 47 -13.91 9.31 23.82
C LYS A 47 -14.43 9.17 22.40
N GLY A 48 -15.44 8.34 22.19
CA GLY A 48 -15.89 7.97 20.84
C GLY A 48 -14.75 7.34 20.02
N ASP A 49 -14.41 7.94 18.91
CA ASP A 49 -13.34 7.49 17.99
C ASP A 49 -12.01 8.26 18.16
N ARG A 50 -11.88 9.11 19.22
CA ARG A 50 -10.73 9.99 19.39
C ARG A 50 -9.99 9.77 20.71
N ILE A 51 -8.68 9.93 20.61
CA ILE A 51 -7.79 10.08 21.77
C ILE A 51 -8.02 11.47 22.33
N ILE A 52 -8.36 11.57 23.60
CA ILE A 52 -8.58 12.86 24.27
C ILE A 52 -7.46 13.21 25.24
N GLU A 53 -6.75 12.20 25.78
CA GLU A 53 -5.70 12.42 26.76
C GLU A 53 -4.65 11.28 26.72
N VAL A 54 -3.39 11.63 26.94
CA VAL A 54 -2.26 10.69 27.01
C VAL A 54 -1.36 11.09 28.15
N GLY A 55 -0.92 10.16 28.97
CA GLY A 55 -0.02 10.44 30.08
C GLY A 55 -0.19 9.50 31.28
N ASN A 56 0.17 9.97 32.47
CA ASN A 56 -0.06 9.22 33.71
C ASN A 56 -1.49 9.50 34.20
N LEU A 57 -2.47 8.72 33.71
CA LEU A 57 -3.88 8.95 33.94
C LEU A 57 -4.45 7.97 34.98
N GLN A 58 -5.38 8.46 35.78
CA GLN A 58 -6.21 7.66 36.72
C GLN A 58 -7.59 7.44 36.09
N ALA A 59 -8.20 6.29 36.40
CA ALA A 59 -9.55 6.02 35.96
C ALA A 59 -10.55 7.00 36.59
N LEU A 60 -11.48 7.49 35.79
CA LEU A 60 -12.59 8.31 36.25
C LEU A 60 -13.72 7.43 36.79
N PRO A 61 -14.58 7.94 37.70
CA PRO A 61 -15.74 7.20 38.16
C PRO A 61 -16.61 6.75 36.98
N GLY A 62 -16.89 5.43 36.91
CA GLY A 62 -17.71 4.83 35.85
C GLY A 62 -17.04 4.70 34.48
N GLU A 63 -15.76 5.03 34.37
CA GLU A 63 -15.00 4.88 33.11
C GLU A 63 -14.70 3.39 32.83
N LYS A 64 -14.85 2.97 31.56
CA LYS A 64 -14.41 1.65 31.14
C LYS A 64 -12.87 1.60 31.14
N VAL A 65 -12.30 0.63 31.86
CA VAL A 65 -10.85 0.44 31.92
C VAL A 65 -10.46 -0.82 31.16
N VAL A 66 -9.50 -0.66 30.24
CA VAL A 66 -8.81 -1.74 29.54
C VAL A 66 -7.40 -1.84 30.12
N ASP A 67 -7.10 -2.98 30.74
CA ASP A 67 -5.77 -3.24 31.29
C ASP A 67 -4.83 -3.71 30.20
N GLY A 68 -3.82 -2.93 29.90
CA GLY A 68 -2.82 -3.25 28.86
C GLY A 68 -1.75 -4.24 29.32
N GLN A 69 -1.70 -4.66 30.60
CA GLN A 69 -0.80 -5.68 31.14
C GLN A 69 0.70 -5.42 30.80
N ASN A 70 1.10 -4.16 30.77
CA ASN A 70 2.43 -3.69 30.36
C ASN A 70 2.84 -4.04 28.92
N ASN A 71 1.88 -4.40 28.08
CA ASN A 71 2.13 -4.58 26.64
C ASN A 71 2.40 -3.24 25.96
N ILE A 72 2.88 -3.31 24.69
CA ILE A 72 3.07 -2.13 23.86
C ILE A 72 1.73 -1.65 23.33
N LEU A 73 1.40 -0.37 23.54
CA LEU A 73 0.32 0.32 22.85
C LEU A 73 0.94 1.22 21.77
N CYS A 74 0.54 1.04 20.53
CA CYS A 74 1.01 1.84 19.40
C CYS A 74 -0.16 2.26 18.50
N PRO A 75 0.05 3.25 17.58
CA PRO A 75 -0.96 3.56 16.57
C PRO A 75 -1.22 2.33 15.70
N GLY A 76 -2.44 2.21 15.17
CA GLY A 76 -2.77 1.24 14.15
C GLY A 76 -1.90 1.42 12.92
N PHE A 77 -1.43 0.33 12.35
CA PHE A 77 -0.53 0.36 11.20
C PHE A 77 -1.26 0.85 9.95
N ILE A 78 -0.52 1.53 9.09
CA ILE A 78 -0.98 2.07 7.81
C ILE A 78 -0.24 1.34 6.70
N ASP A 79 -0.94 0.54 5.94
CA ASP A 79 -0.42 -0.14 4.76
C ASP A 79 -0.40 0.84 3.58
N ALA A 80 0.79 1.37 3.26
CA ALA A 80 0.96 2.40 2.25
C ALA A 80 0.69 1.92 0.82
N HIS A 81 0.66 0.59 0.59
CA HIS A 81 0.45 -0.03 -0.70
C HIS A 81 -0.29 -1.35 -0.51
N SER A 82 -1.58 -1.38 -0.87
CA SER A 82 -2.45 -2.52 -0.59
C SER A 82 -3.38 -2.85 -1.76
N HIS A 83 -3.52 -4.14 -2.03
CA HIS A 83 -4.49 -4.69 -2.98
C HIS A 83 -5.65 -5.42 -2.30
N HIS A 84 -5.81 -5.29 -0.97
CA HIS A 84 -6.83 -6.00 -0.20
C HIS A 84 -8.26 -5.54 -0.47
N PHE A 85 -8.47 -4.37 -1.09
CA PHE A 85 -9.82 -3.80 -1.27
C PHE A 85 -10.77 -4.74 -2.02
N SER A 86 -10.30 -5.44 -3.06
CA SER A 86 -11.11 -6.41 -3.80
C SER A 86 -11.68 -7.51 -2.90
N SER A 87 -10.95 -7.87 -1.85
CA SER A 87 -11.32 -8.90 -0.89
C SER A 87 -12.31 -8.40 0.17
N LEU A 88 -12.32 -7.10 0.49
CA LEU A 88 -13.26 -6.51 1.47
C LEU A 88 -14.73 -6.66 1.04
N ARG A 89 -14.98 -6.86 -0.26
CA ARG A 89 -16.34 -7.14 -0.77
C ARG A 89 -16.89 -8.49 -0.26
N LYS A 90 -16.00 -9.46 -0.01
CA LYS A 90 -16.35 -10.81 0.47
C LYS A 90 -16.05 -10.97 1.97
N PHE A 91 -15.02 -10.30 2.47
CA PHE A 91 -14.47 -10.43 3.83
C PHE A 91 -14.35 -9.04 4.49
N PRO A 92 -15.50 -8.39 4.82
CA PRO A 92 -15.51 -7.03 5.37
C PRO A 92 -14.87 -6.93 6.75
N GLU A 93 -14.70 -8.05 7.47
CA GLU A 93 -13.97 -8.13 8.74
C GLU A 93 -12.47 -7.88 8.58
N ALA A 94 -11.95 -7.88 7.35
CA ALA A 94 -10.56 -7.54 7.01
C ALA A 94 -9.51 -8.32 7.82
N SER A 95 -9.75 -9.62 8.09
CA SER A 95 -8.89 -10.43 8.99
C SER A 95 -7.44 -10.49 8.52
N ALA A 96 -7.19 -10.52 7.21
CA ALA A 96 -5.83 -10.55 6.65
C ALA A 96 -5.01 -9.31 7.03
N THR A 97 -5.64 -8.14 7.15
CA THR A 97 -5.01 -6.88 7.54
C THR A 97 -5.00 -6.70 9.05
N ASN A 98 -6.16 -6.88 9.69
CA ASN A 98 -6.31 -6.64 11.13
C ASN A 98 -5.41 -7.53 11.98
N ASN A 99 -5.21 -8.80 11.59
CA ASN A 99 -4.30 -9.73 12.29
C ASN A 99 -2.82 -9.32 12.20
N GLN A 100 -2.47 -8.39 11.31
CA GLN A 100 -1.15 -7.77 11.23
C GLN A 100 -1.07 -6.44 11.98
N GLY A 101 -2.16 -5.96 12.60
CA GLY A 101 -2.25 -4.65 13.23
C GLY A 101 -2.52 -3.50 12.24
N ILE A 102 -2.85 -3.80 10.97
CA ILE A 102 -3.18 -2.80 9.96
C ILE A 102 -4.60 -2.32 10.18
N THR A 103 -4.78 -1.04 10.47
CA THR A 103 -6.07 -0.38 10.65
C THR A 103 -6.45 0.55 9.49
N THR A 104 -5.50 0.84 8.62
CA THR A 104 -5.71 1.67 7.43
C THR A 104 -4.98 1.05 6.23
N ILE A 105 -5.69 0.90 5.12
CA ILE A 105 -5.11 0.49 3.84
C ILE A 105 -5.18 1.64 2.84
N VAL A 106 -4.15 1.76 2.02
CA VAL A 106 -4.10 2.69 0.90
C VAL A 106 -4.16 1.88 -0.39
N ILE A 107 -5.08 2.25 -1.26
CA ILE A 107 -5.38 1.55 -2.52
C ILE A 107 -5.23 2.48 -3.73
N GLY A 108 -5.40 1.94 -4.94
CA GLY A 108 -5.27 2.71 -6.18
C GLY A 108 -3.84 2.80 -6.70
N GLN A 109 -2.90 2.03 -6.11
CA GLN A 109 -1.53 1.90 -6.59
C GLN A 109 -1.47 1.11 -7.90
N ASP A 110 -0.29 1.07 -8.52
CA ASP A 110 0.02 0.36 -9.77
C ASP A 110 -0.86 0.81 -10.95
N GLY A 111 -1.43 1.99 -10.85
CA GLY A 111 -2.17 2.63 -11.93
C GLY A 111 -3.64 2.29 -12.04
N SER A 112 -4.18 1.37 -11.25
CA SER A 112 -5.60 0.99 -11.28
C SER A 112 -6.34 1.44 -10.03
N SER A 113 -7.46 2.16 -10.17
CA SER A 113 -8.22 2.69 -9.05
C SER A 113 -9.73 2.64 -9.27
N TYR A 114 -10.45 2.74 -8.17
CA TYR A 114 -11.90 2.97 -8.19
C TYR A 114 -12.17 4.49 -8.20
N PRO A 115 -13.23 4.97 -8.90
CA PRO A 115 -13.66 6.36 -8.77
C PRO A 115 -14.00 6.69 -7.31
N MET A 116 -13.58 7.86 -6.83
CA MET A 116 -13.72 8.27 -5.43
C MET A 116 -15.17 8.27 -4.95
N ASP A 117 -16.12 8.68 -5.80
CA ASP A 117 -17.55 8.66 -5.44
C ASP A 117 -18.08 7.23 -5.30
N SER A 118 -17.69 6.33 -6.21
CA SER A 118 -18.06 4.91 -6.13
C SER A 118 -17.48 4.25 -4.89
N LEU A 119 -16.23 4.53 -4.57
CA LEU A 119 -15.56 4.04 -3.37
C LEU A 119 -16.27 4.53 -2.10
N ARG A 120 -16.55 5.83 -2.02
CA ARG A 120 -17.24 6.44 -0.86
C ARG A 120 -18.65 5.87 -0.70
N HIS A 121 -19.41 5.77 -1.79
CA HIS A 121 -20.75 5.19 -1.77
C HIS A 121 -20.73 3.74 -1.27
N TRP A 122 -19.80 2.93 -1.77
CA TRP A 122 -19.63 1.56 -1.33
C TRP A 122 -19.29 1.47 0.16
N MET A 123 -18.36 2.30 0.66
CA MET A 123 -17.95 2.35 2.07
C MET A 123 -19.09 2.79 3.00
N GLN A 124 -19.97 3.69 2.56
CA GLN A 124 -21.13 4.13 3.33
C GLN A 124 -22.18 3.02 3.48
N GLN A 125 -22.33 2.18 2.49
CA GLN A 125 -23.30 1.08 2.51
C GLN A 125 -22.80 -0.16 3.26
N ARG A 126 -21.50 -0.27 3.50
CA ARG A 126 -20.88 -1.45 4.08
C ARG A 126 -19.96 -1.09 5.24
N ARG A 127 -20.17 -1.77 6.36
CA ARG A 127 -19.24 -1.66 7.49
C ARG A 127 -18.06 -2.60 7.23
N VAL A 128 -16.88 -2.01 7.02
CA VAL A 128 -15.62 -2.74 6.92
C VAL A 128 -14.75 -2.43 8.13
N ALA A 129 -13.96 -3.41 8.55
CA ALA A 129 -13.17 -3.30 9.78
C ALA A 129 -11.79 -2.65 9.56
N VAL A 130 -11.63 -1.84 8.50
CA VAL A 130 -10.39 -1.14 8.15
C VAL A 130 -10.72 0.21 7.50
N ASN A 131 -9.90 1.23 7.77
CA ASN A 131 -10.00 2.51 7.07
C ASN A 131 -9.40 2.38 5.67
N VAL A 132 -9.96 3.12 4.70
CA VAL A 132 -9.51 3.10 3.30
C VAL A 132 -9.21 4.51 2.83
N ALA A 133 -8.03 4.69 2.24
CA ALA A 133 -7.66 5.87 1.46
C ALA A 133 -7.27 5.42 0.04
N SER A 134 -7.39 6.30 -0.96
CA SER A 134 -7.15 5.91 -2.36
C SER A 134 -6.39 6.98 -3.13
N TYR A 135 -5.51 6.51 -4.01
CA TYR A 135 -4.99 7.28 -5.13
C TYR A 135 -5.91 7.18 -6.35
N THR A 136 -5.72 8.07 -7.31
CA THR A 136 -6.27 7.95 -8.66
C THR A 136 -5.23 7.29 -9.57
N GLY A 137 -5.62 6.19 -10.20
CA GLY A 137 -4.74 5.38 -11.02
C GLY A 137 -4.62 5.91 -12.45
N HIS A 138 -3.39 6.04 -12.94
CA HIS A 138 -3.06 6.47 -14.31
C HIS A 138 -3.67 5.56 -15.38
N THR A 139 -3.55 4.24 -15.22
CA THR A 139 -4.15 3.25 -16.13
C THR A 139 -5.67 3.46 -16.23
N THR A 140 -6.35 3.68 -15.08
CA THR A 140 -7.79 3.96 -15.06
C THR A 140 -8.15 5.24 -15.81
N LEU A 141 -7.30 6.29 -15.74
CA LEU A 141 -7.52 7.51 -16.52
C LEU A 141 -7.35 7.24 -18.02
N ARG A 142 -6.30 6.50 -18.42
CA ARG A 142 -6.04 6.11 -19.81
C ARG A 142 -7.20 5.29 -20.37
N GLU A 143 -7.67 4.28 -19.64
CA GLU A 143 -8.81 3.44 -20.02
C GLU A 143 -10.08 4.26 -20.27
N LYS A 144 -10.38 5.21 -19.39
CA LYS A 144 -11.56 6.06 -19.52
C LYS A 144 -11.52 7.03 -20.71
N VAL A 145 -10.33 7.56 -21.04
CA VAL A 145 -10.17 8.58 -22.08
C VAL A 145 -9.87 7.96 -23.44
N MET A 146 -8.97 6.97 -23.49
CA MET A 146 -8.50 6.38 -24.73
C MET A 146 -9.30 5.14 -25.13
N GLY A 147 -9.92 4.46 -24.16
CA GLY A 147 -10.52 3.14 -24.33
C GLY A 147 -9.48 2.02 -24.31
N GLU A 148 -9.86 0.83 -23.84
CA GLU A 148 -8.96 -0.32 -23.63
C GLU A 148 -8.17 -0.73 -24.87
N GLN A 149 -8.74 -0.56 -26.07
CA GLN A 149 -8.11 -0.96 -27.33
C GLN A 149 -7.00 -0.02 -27.80
N GLN A 150 -6.86 1.18 -27.19
CA GLN A 150 -5.90 2.20 -27.59
C GLN A 150 -4.76 2.40 -26.61
N LEU A 151 -4.63 1.52 -25.60
CA LEU A 151 -3.65 1.70 -24.51
C LEU A 151 -2.20 1.41 -24.93
N LEU A 152 -2.00 0.71 -26.06
CA LEU A 152 -0.66 0.33 -26.52
C LEU A 152 0.05 1.43 -27.35
N ARG A 153 -0.25 2.70 -27.07
CA ARG A 153 0.38 3.89 -27.66
C ARG A 153 0.47 5.03 -26.66
N ALA A 154 1.26 6.04 -26.91
CA ALA A 154 1.22 7.28 -26.16
C ALA A 154 -0.13 7.99 -26.35
N ALA A 155 -0.58 8.69 -25.33
CA ALA A 155 -1.75 9.57 -25.43
C ALA A 155 -1.44 10.78 -26.30
N THR A 156 -2.44 11.27 -27.01
CA THR A 156 -2.38 12.56 -27.69
C THR A 156 -2.46 13.71 -26.66
N ALA A 157 -2.10 14.93 -27.09
CA ALA A 157 -2.22 16.11 -26.23
C ALA A 157 -3.68 16.33 -25.73
N ALA A 158 -4.67 16.10 -26.60
CA ALA A 158 -6.08 16.23 -26.22
C ALA A 158 -6.51 15.15 -25.19
N GLU A 159 -6.06 13.92 -25.36
CA GLU A 159 -6.30 12.84 -24.40
C GLU A 159 -5.61 13.14 -23.06
N THR A 160 -4.40 13.67 -23.07
CA THR A 160 -3.69 14.08 -21.84
C THR A 160 -4.47 15.17 -21.10
N VAL A 161 -4.99 16.19 -21.80
CA VAL A 161 -5.83 17.23 -21.20
C VAL A 161 -7.10 16.62 -20.58
N ALA A 162 -7.77 15.72 -21.28
CA ALA A 162 -8.97 15.04 -20.75
C ALA A 162 -8.65 14.19 -19.49
N MET A 163 -7.49 13.51 -19.46
CA MET A 163 -7.03 12.79 -18.26
C MET A 163 -6.73 13.76 -17.09
N GLN A 164 -6.14 14.94 -17.37
CA GLN A 164 -5.91 15.98 -16.35
C GLN A 164 -7.22 16.48 -15.73
N GLU A 165 -8.26 16.68 -16.53
CA GLU A 165 -9.59 17.09 -16.04
C GLU A 165 -10.22 16.03 -15.13
N LEU A 166 -10.18 14.75 -15.54
CA LEU A 166 -10.64 13.64 -14.72
C LEU A 166 -9.86 13.53 -13.41
N LEU A 167 -8.54 13.65 -13.47
CA LEU A 167 -7.68 13.60 -12.27
C LEU A 167 -8.02 14.75 -11.33
N ALA A 168 -8.19 15.97 -11.85
CA ALA A 168 -8.57 17.15 -11.05
C ALA A 168 -9.93 16.95 -10.36
N ASP A 169 -10.87 16.30 -11.02
CA ASP A 169 -12.17 15.97 -10.42
C ASP A 169 -12.03 14.95 -9.29
N GLU A 170 -11.28 13.87 -9.49
CA GLU A 170 -11.00 12.88 -8.44
C GLU A 170 -10.23 13.50 -7.26
N MET A 171 -9.31 14.43 -7.51
CA MET A 171 -8.59 15.17 -6.45
C MET A 171 -9.56 16.03 -5.61
N ARG A 172 -10.52 16.72 -6.21
CA ARG A 172 -11.56 17.47 -5.47
C ARG A 172 -12.41 16.55 -4.59
N LYS A 173 -12.59 15.31 -5.00
CA LYS A 173 -13.34 14.28 -4.28
C LYS A 173 -12.52 13.58 -3.18
N GLY A 174 -11.25 13.92 -2.98
CA GLY A 174 -10.42 13.48 -1.87
C GLY A 174 -9.44 12.36 -2.19
N SER A 175 -9.11 12.15 -3.47
CA SER A 175 -7.97 11.30 -3.86
C SER A 175 -6.67 11.83 -3.24
N LEU A 176 -5.78 10.91 -2.82
CA LEU A 176 -4.47 11.26 -2.25
C LEU A 176 -3.51 11.87 -3.29
N GLY A 177 -3.72 11.56 -4.58
CA GLY A 177 -2.83 11.97 -5.64
C GLY A 177 -2.90 11.05 -6.86
N LEU A 178 -1.81 11.01 -7.62
CA LEU A 178 -1.65 10.18 -8.80
C LEU A 178 -0.82 8.93 -8.47
N ALA A 179 -1.32 7.76 -8.87
CA ALA A 179 -0.56 6.51 -8.84
C ALA A 179 -0.35 5.97 -10.25
N THR A 180 0.86 5.49 -10.55
CA THR A 180 1.18 4.91 -11.85
C THR A 180 1.75 3.49 -11.71
N GLY A 181 1.56 2.67 -12.75
CA GLY A 181 2.17 1.36 -12.91
C GLY A 181 2.84 1.28 -14.28
N LEU A 182 3.98 1.98 -14.42
CA LEU A 182 4.59 2.28 -15.72
C LEU A 182 5.29 1.08 -16.36
N GLU A 183 5.50 0.01 -15.63
CA GLU A 183 6.02 -1.25 -16.16
C GLU A 183 4.91 -2.15 -16.71
N TYR A 184 3.65 -1.89 -16.35
CA TYR A 184 2.51 -2.67 -16.85
C TYR A 184 2.05 -2.21 -18.23
N GLU A 185 1.63 -3.17 -19.05
CA GLU A 185 1.32 -2.96 -20.48
C GLU A 185 0.41 -1.75 -20.77
N PRO A 186 -0.68 -1.50 -20.03
CA PRO A 186 -1.56 -0.37 -20.30
C PRO A 186 -0.92 1.00 -20.11
N ALA A 187 0.11 1.13 -19.25
CA ALA A 187 0.81 2.37 -18.98
C ALA A 187 2.23 2.44 -19.56
N PHE A 188 2.79 1.30 -19.96
CA PHE A 188 4.16 1.19 -20.48
C PHE A 188 4.42 2.12 -21.65
N PHE A 189 3.45 2.29 -22.54
CA PHE A 189 3.55 3.12 -23.75
C PHE A 189 3.28 4.62 -23.49
N SER A 190 3.00 5.02 -22.25
CA SER A 190 2.86 6.43 -21.90
C SER A 190 4.19 7.17 -22.01
N SER A 191 4.14 8.41 -22.48
CA SER A 191 5.33 9.27 -22.51
C SER A 191 5.65 9.79 -21.11
N ARG A 192 6.89 10.15 -20.85
CA ARG A 192 7.28 10.83 -19.60
C ARG A 192 6.60 12.18 -19.44
N GLU A 193 6.33 12.87 -20.56
CA GLU A 193 5.61 14.14 -20.56
C GLU A 193 4.16 13.97 -20.13
N GLU A 194 3.44 12.94 -20.62
CA GLU A 194 2.10 12.59 -20.18
C GLU A 194 2.05 12.42 -18.67
N VAL A 195 2.94 11.60 -18.10
CA VAL A 195 3.01 11.35 -16.66
C VAL A 195 3.33 12.62 -15.88
N LEU A 196 4.27 13.44 -16.36
CA LEU A 196 4.65 14.69 -15.72
C LEU A 196 3.50 15.72 -15.72
N LEU A 197 2.75 15.84 -16.79
CA LEU A 197 1.59 16.74 -16.88
C LEU A 197 0.49 16.33 -15.91
N LEU A 198 0.21 15.04 -15.79
CA LEU A 198 -0.73 14.51 -14.79
C LEU A 198 -0.20 14.73 -13.36
N ALA A 199 1.08 14.53 -13.13
CA ALA A 199 1.70 14.79 -11.84
C ALA A 199 1.61 16.28 -11.44
N LYS A 200 1.81 17.21 -12.37
CA LYS A 200 1.59 18.66 -12.16
C LYS A 200 0.14 18.97 -11.78
N THR A 201 -0.81 18.26 -12.39
CA THR A 201 -2.23 18.39 -12.00
C THR A 201 -2.46 17.94 -10.55
N ALA A 202 -1.95 16.77 -10.14
CA ALA A 202 -2.06 16.31 -8.75
C ALA A 202 -1.37 17.28 -7.77
N ALA A 203 -0.21 17.82 -8.13
CA ALA A 203 0.55 18.77 -7.31
C ALA A 203 -0.22 20.06 -7.03
N ALA A 204 -0.99 20.58 -8.01
CA ALA A 204 -1.84 21.74 -7.84
C ALA A 204 -2.90 21.58 -6.73
N PHE A 205 -3.30 20.34 -6.43
CA PHE A 205 -4.20 19.99 -5.32
C PHE A 205 -3.46 19.58 -4.05
N LYS A 206 -2.14 19.80 -3.95
CA LYS A 206 -1.28 19.35 -2.84
C LYS A 206 -1.31 17.82 -2.67
N GLY A 207 -1.48 17.11 -3.77
CA GLY A 207 -1.47 15.66 -3.85
C GLY A 207 -0.07 15.07 -3.69
N ARG A 208 0.02 13.76 -3.90
CA ARG A 208 1.24 12.96 -3.87
C ARG A 208 1.35 12.11 -5.12
N TYR A 209 2.55 11.68 -5.43
CA TYR A 209 2.81 10.76 -6.51
C TYR A 209 3.40 9.47 -5.98
N ILE A 210 2.85 8.33 -6.39
CA ILE A 210 3.39 7.00 -6.10
C ILE A 210 3.51 6.21 -7.40
N SER A 211 4.57 5.45 -7.57
CA SER A 211 4.82 4.75 -8.82
C SER A 211 5.41 3.36 -8.63
N HIS A 212 4.73 2.33 -9.17
CA HIS A 212 5.44 1.22 -9.77
C HIS A 212 6.20 1.80 -10.97
N ILE A 213 7.50 1.95 -10.81
CA ILE A 213 8.34 2.69 -11.76
C ILE A 213 8.44 1.96 -13.10
N ARG A 214 8.92 2.66 -14.14
CA ARG A 214 8.90 2.18 -15.54
C ARG A 214 9.75 0.92 -15.77
N SER A 215 10.72 0.64 -14.93
CA SER A 215 11.51 -0.59 -14.93
C SER A 215 12.09 -0.81 -13.54
N GLU A 216 11.87 -2.00 -12.98
CA GLU A 216 12.48 -2.45 -11.73
C GLU A 216 13.68 -3.36 -12.01
N ASP A 217 14.04 -3.51 -13.28
CA ASP A 217 14.99 -4.47 -13.83
C ASP A 217 16.08 -3.80 -14.71
N VAL A 218 15.97 -3.91 -16.05
CA VAL A 218 17.03 -3.54 -16.99
C VAL A 218 17.31 -2.03 -17.06
N ASN A 219 16.29 -1.20 -16.77
CA ASN A 219 16.36 0.26 -16.84
C ASN A 219 16.07 0.94 -15.50
N LEU A 220 16.31 0.27 -14.38
CA LEU A 220 16.02 0.77 -13.03
C LEU A 220 16.57 2.19 -12.79
N SER A 221 17.81 2.45 -13.21
CA SER A 221 18.44 3.78 -13.04
C SER A 221 17.63 4.89 -13.72
N SER A 222 17.24 4.67 -14.99
CA SER A 222 16.44 5.62 -15.76
C SER A 222 15.02 5.80 -15.22
N ALA A 223 14.43 4.75 -14.66
CA ALA A 223 13.13 4.81 -14.01
C ALA A 223 13.17 5.59 -12.67
N LEU A 224 14.26 5.49 -11.93
CA LEU A 224 14.49 6.32 -10.74
C LEU A 224 14.72 7.79 -11.12
N ASP A 225 15.37 8.09 -12.26
CA ASP A 225 15.48 9.47 -12.76
C ASP A 225 14.11 10.08 -13.05
N GLU A 226 13.20 9.31 -13.65
CA GLU A 226 11.86 9.78 -13.99
C GLU A 226 11.09 10.22 -12.73
N ILE A 227 11.07 9.41 -11.68
CA ILE A 227 10.34 9.78 -10.44
C ILE A 227 11.03 10.93 -9.69
N ILE A 228 12.36 10.99 -9.67
CA ILE A 228 13.12 12.10 -9.08
C ILE A 228 12.82 13.40 -9.84
N GLN A 229 12.78 13.35 -11.17
CA GLN A 229 12.44 14.51 -12.01
C GLN A 229 11.01 15.00 -11.73
N ILE A 230 10.03 14.09 -11.59
CA ILE A 230 8.67 14.45 -11.21
C ILE A 230 8.67 15.18 -9.85
N GLY A 231 9.37 14.65 -8.84
CA GLY A 231 9.50 15.31 -7.54
C GLY A 231 10.13 16.70 -7.64
N ARG A 232 11.18 16.84 -8.47
CA ARG A 232 11.88 18.12 -8.68
C ARG A 232 11.01 19.16 -9.35
N GLU A 233 10.29 18.79 -10.40
CA GLU A 233 9.47 19.73 -11.16
C GLU A 233 8.16 20.12 -10.49
N THR A 234 7.61 19.24 -9.65
CA THR A 234 6.30 19.47 -9.02
C THR A 234 6.41 19.96 -7.58
N GLY A 235 7.53 19.72 -6.91
CA GLY A 235 7.71 19.97 -5.48
C GLY A 235 6.85 19.10 -4.57
N MET A 236 6.03 18.18 -5.12
CA MET A 236 5.18 17.31 -4.31
C MET A 236 5.94 16.09 -3.77
N PRO A 237 5.48 15.48 -2.67
CA PRO A 237 6.02 14.22 -2.19
C PRO A 237 5.85 13.10 -3.23
N VAL A 238 6.93 12.33 -3.46
CA VAL A 238 6.95 11.20 -4.39
C VAL A 238 7.41 9.93 -3.69
N GLN A 239 6.89 8.77 -4.09
CA GLN A 239 7.23 7.48 -3.51
C GLN A 239 7.48 6.42 -4.58
N VAL A 240 8.61 5.73 -4.47
CA VAL A 240 8.87 4.51 -5.24
C VAL A 240 8.07 3.38 -4.60
N SER A 241 7.14 2.79 -5.34
CA SER A 241 6.38 1.62 -4.87
C SER A 241 7.28 0.40 -4.73
N HIS A 242 7.06 -0.40 -3.68
CA HIS A 242 7.66 -1.73 -3.44
C HIS A 242 9.11 -1.86 -3.97
N ILE A 243 9.96 -0.90 -3.59
CA ILE A 243 11.32 -0.76 -4.13
C ILE A 243 12.08 -2.10 -4.16
N LYS A 244 12.59 -2.46 -5.30
CA LYS A 244 13.32 -3.70 -5.52
C LYS A 244 14.38 -3.59 -6.61
N ILE A 245 15.27 -4.58 -6.67
CA ILE A 245 16.25 -4.80 -7.73
C ILE A 245 15.92 -6.16 -8.33
N ALA A 246 15.12 -6.15 -9.40
CA ALA A 246 14.60 -7.39 -9.98
C ALA A 246 15.63 -8.12 -10.87
N LYS A 247 16.60 -7.40 -11.45
CA LYS A 247 17.63 -8.01 -12.30
C LYS A 247 18.75 -8.66 -11.48
N ARG A 248 19.01 -9.95 -11.69
CA ARG A 248 20.02 -10.73 -10.93
C ARG A 248 21.42 -10.13 -10.99
N SER A 249 21.89 -9.72 -12.19
CA SER A 249 23.22 -9.12 -12.34
C SER A 249 23.36 -7.73 -11.68
N SER A 250 22.26 -7.15 -11.20
CA SER A 250 22.23 -5.88 -10.46
C SER A 250 22.02 -6.07 -8.95
N TRP A 251 21.89 -7.30 -8.45
CA TRP A 251 21.74 -7.56 -7.02
C TRP A 251 22.91 -7.01 -6.19
N TYR A 252 22.65 -6.72 -4.93
CA TYR A 252 23.59 -6.10 -3.98
C TYR A 252 23.95 -4.63 -4.30
N THR A 253 23.23 -3.97 -5.21
CA THR A 253 23.45 -2.56 -5.53
C THR A 253 22.52 -1.61 -4.75
N SER A 254 21.70 -2.11 -3.82
CA SER A 254 20.83 -1.28 -2.98
C SER A 254 21.55 -0.12 -2.27
N PRO A 255 22.83 -0.22 -1.82
CA PRO A 255 23.52 0.94 -1.26
C PRO A 255 23.65 2.12 -2.24
N ALA A 256 23.93 1.84 -3.52
CA ALA A 256 24.03 2.87 -4.55
C ALA A 256 22.66 3.51 -4.87
N ILE A 257 21.59 2.71 -4.89
CA ILE A 257 20.23 3.19 -5.08
C ILE A 257 19.83 4.09 -3.91
N ILE A 258 20.07 3.67 -2.67
CA ILE A 258 19.80 4.46 -1.46
C ILE A 258 20.58 5.76 -1.47
N ALA A 259 21.87 5.73 -1.86
CA ALA A 259 22.69 6.94 -1.97
C ALA A 259 22.09 7.95 -2.95
N ARG A 260 21.57 7.47 -4.10
CA ARG A 260 20.90 8.31 -5.09
C ARG A 260 19.60 8.93 -4.57
N LEU A 261 18.76 8.13 -3.91
CA LEU A 261 17.53 8.63 -3.28
C LEU A 261 17.86 9.65 -2.18
N GLN A 262 18.93 9.40 -1.40
CA GLN A 262 19.39 10.31 -0.38
C GLN A 262 19.92 11.61 -0.97
N GLN A 263 20.63 11.58 -2.09
CA GLN A 263 21.06 12.77 -2.82
C GLN A 263 19.84 13.59 -3.27
N ALA A 264 18.83 12.96 -3.87
CA ALA A 264 17.59 13.65 -4.25
C ALA A 264 16.91 14.33 -3.05
N ARG A 265 16.94 13.72 -1.86
CA ARG A 265 16.45 14.35 -0.63
C ARG A 265 17.29 15.55 -0.20
N GLN A 266 18.61 15.48 -0.34
CA GLN A 266 19.51 16.62 -0.06
C GLN A 266 19.26 17.79 -1.02
N GLU A 267 18.82 17.52 -2.23
CA GLU A 267 18.36 18.51 -3.22
C GLU A 267 16.96 19.08 -2.90
N GLY A 268 16.34 18.66 -1.78
CA GLY A 268 15.02 19.14 -1.33
C GLY A 268 13.83 18.33 -1.85
N ILE A 269 14.04 17.26 -2.61
CA ILE A 269 12.96 16.41 -3.12
C ILE A 269 12.43 15.52 -1.99
N GLN A 270 11.13 15.55 -1.74
CA GLN A 270 10.47 14.72 -0.73
C GLN A 270 10.22 13.32 -1.30
N ILE A 271 11.28 12.52 -1.45
CA ILE A 271 11.20 11.15 -1.96
C ILE A 271 11.25 10.12 -0.84
N THR A 272 10.37 9.13 -0.91
CA THR A 272 10.28 7.94 -0.05
C THR A 272 10.23 6.68 -0.92
N ALA A 273 10.26 5.52 -0.29
CA ALA A 273 9.93 4.25 -0.95
C ALA A 273 9.08 3.40 0.00
N ASP A 274 8.20 2.56 -0.52
CA ASP A 274 7.65 1.48 0.28
C ASP A 274 8.35 0.14 -0.01
N VAL A 275 8.33 -0.76 0.96
CA VAL A 275 9.04 -2.04 0.90
C VAL A 275 8.28 -3.11 1.69
N TYR A 276 8.21 -4.30 1.15
CA TYR A 276 7.72 -5.49 1.84
C TYR A 276 8.86 -6.49 2.10
N PRO A 277 8.79 -7.29 3.20
CA PRO A 277 9.92 -8.10 3.67
C PRO A 277 9.98 -9.50 3.03
N TYR A 278 9.96 -9.59 1.70
CA TYR A 278 10.00 -10.88 0.98
C TYR A 278 10.85 -10.78 -0.27
N THR A 279 11.55 -11.86 -0.61
CA THR A 279 12.42 -11.99 -1.80
C THR A 279 11.66 -12.40 -3.06
N PHE A 280 10.34 -12.41 -2.99
CA PHE A 280 9.43 -12.75 -4.07
C PHE A 280 8.53 -11.56 -4.37
N TRP A 281 8.21 -11.37 -5.65
CA TRP A 281 7.14 -10.48 -6.11
C TRP A 281 5.97 -11.32 -6.67
N ASN A 282 4.83 -10.69 -6.92
CA ASN A 282 3.66 -11.36 -7.48
C ASN A 282 3.05 -10.47 -8.57
N SER A 283 3.03 -10.98 -9.81
CA SER A 283 2.53 -10.25 -10.97
C SER A 283 2.12 -11.20 -12.10
N THR A 284 1.91 -10.67 -13.31
CA THR A 284 1.65 -11.44 -14.52
C THR A 284 2.97 -11.94 -15.15
N LEU A 285 2.87 -12.96 -16.01
CA LEU A 285 4.03 -13.47 -16.75
C LEU A 285 4.62 -12.42 -17.71
N LYS A 286 3.79 -11.51 -18.19
CA LYS A 286 4.18 -10.47 -19.17
C LYS A 286 5.15 -9.43 -18.59
N VAL A 287 5.16 -9.21 -17.27
CA VAL A 287 6.11 -8.28 -16.63
C VAL A 287 7.57 -8.70 -16.83
N LEU A 288 7.82 -9.99 -17.04
CA LEU A 288 9.14 -10.56 -17.29
C LEU A 288 9.72 -10.21 -18.67
N PHE A 289 9.01 -9.45 -19.50
CA PHE A 289 9.45 -9.05 -20.84
C PHE A 289 9.62 -7.54 -20.94
N PRO A 290 10.81 -6.99 -20.61
CA PRO A 290 11.04 -5.54 -20.62
C PRO A 290 10.77 -4.89 -21.98
N SER A 291 11.00 -5.62 -23.10
CA SER A 291 10.73 -5.14 -24.47
C SER A 291 9.25 -5.22 -24.88
N ARG A 292 8.43 -5.95 -24.12
CA ARG A 292 7.03 -6.34 -24.47
C ARG A 292 6.94 -7.21 -25.75
N ASN A 293 8.07 -7.81 -26.19
CA ASN A 293 8.07 -8.79 -27.27
C ASN A 293 7.87 -10.22 -26.77
N TYR A 294 6.63 -10.60 -26.54
CA TYR A 294 6.23 -11.90 -25.98
C TYR A 294 6.44 -13.10 -26.92
N LYS A 295 7.08 -12.89 -28.07
CA LYS A 295 7.45 -13.93 -29.03
C LYS A 295 8.96 -14.13 -29.14
N SER A 296 9.75 -13.29 -28.48
CA SER A 296 11.22 -13.35 -28.51
C SER A 296 11.75 -14.42 -27.55
N LEU A 297 12.48 -15.40 -28.11
CA LEU A 297 13.17 -16.39 -27.31
C LEU A 297 14.35 -15.78 -26.54
N GLU A 298 14.96 -14.72 -27.06
CA GLU A 298 16.02 -13.97 -26.41
C GLU A 298 15.49 -13.31 -25.12
N ASP A 299 14.35 -12.58 -25.23
CA ASP A 299 13.72 -11.95 -24.07
C ASP A 299 13.24 -12.98 -23.05
N ALA A 300 12.68 -14.10 -23.50
CA ALA A 300 12.30 -15.20 -22.61
C ALA A 300 13.53 -15.82 -21.92
N THR A 301 14.68 -15.87 -22.60
CA THR A 301 15.93 -16.33 -22.00
C THR A 301 16.43 -15.32 -20.95
N LEU A 302 16.42 -14.02 -21.27
CA LEU A 302 16.69 -12.97 -20.28
C LEU A 302 15.77 -13.10 -19.06
N ALA A 303 14.47 -13.29 -19.28
CA ALA A 303 13.47 -13.43 -18.22
C ALA A 303 13.84 -14.55 -17.22
N VAL A 304 14.21 -15.73 -17.70
CA VAL A 304 14.48 -16.90 -16.86
C VAL A 304 15.91 -16.96 -16.33
N THR A 305 16.82 -16.15 -16.83
CA THR A 305 18.23 -16.09 -16.36
C THR A 305 18.47 -14.91 -15.44
N GLU A 306 17.83 -13.76 -15.72
CA GLU A 306 18.11 -12.50 -15.03
C GLU A 306 16.93 -11.99 -14.18
N LEU A 307 15.67 -12.25 -14.60
CA LEU A 307 14.52 -11.57 -13.98
C LEU A 307 13.69 -12.47 -13.05
N CYS A 308 13.82 -13.79 -13.16
CA CYS A 308 13.26 -14.73 -12.19
C CYS A 308 14.06 -16.03 -12.13
N ASP A 309 14.08 -16.68 -10.96
CA ASP A 309 14.59 -18.03 -10.79
C ASP A 309 13.51 -19.05 -11.18
N PRO A 310 13.60 -19.78 -12.30
CA PRO A 310 12.56 -20.71 -12.73
C PRO A 310 12.28 -21.85 -11.74
N ALA A 311 13.28 -22.24 -10.94
CA ALA A 311 13.13 -23.28 -9.93
C ALA A 311 12.43 -22.79 -8.65
N GLY A 312 12.55 -21.49 -8.37
CA GLY A 312 11.91 -20.85 -7.23
C GLY A 312 10.61 -20.10 -7.54
N SER A 313 10.32 -19.81 -8.82
CA SER A 313 9.15 -19.05 -9.23
C SER A 313 7.95 -19.96 -9.48
N VAL A 314 6.79 -19.65 -8.87
CA VAL A 314 5.62 -20.53 -8.80
C VAL A 314 4.43 -19.88 -9.48
N LEU A 315 3.70 -20.61 -10.33
CA LEU A 315 2.40 -20.18 -10.82
C LEU A 315 1.37 -20.23 -9.68
N VAL A 316 0.94 -19.07 -9.23
CA VAL A 316 -0.09 -18.93 -8.19
C VAL A 316 -1.48 -19.20 -8.75
N ASN A 317 -1.70 -18.80 -9.99
CA ASN A 317 -2.91 -19.09 -10.76
C ASN A 317 -2.58 -19.27 -12.24
N TYR A 318 -3.29 -20.20 -12.90
CA TYR A 318 -3.16 -20.38 -14.34
C TYR A 318 -4.45 -21.00 -14.91
N ALA A 319 -5.38 -20.16 -15.37
CA ALA A 319 -6.70 -20.58 -15.83
C ALA A 319 -6.68 -21.52 -17.05
N PRO A 320 -5.76 -21.36 -18.05
CA PRO A 320 -5.71 -22.26 -19.19
C PRO A 320 -5.44 -23.71 -18.83
N VAL A 321 -4.63 -23.95 -17.79
CA VAL A 321 -4.33 -25.30 -17.27
C VAL A 321 -4.28 -25.25 -15.74
N PRO A 322 -5.41 -25.41 -15.04
CA PRO A 322 -5.48 -25.28 -13.57
C PRO A 322 -4.52 -26.20 -12.81
N ALA A 323 -4.11 -27.32 -13.40
CA ALA A 323 -3.14 -28.25 -12.85
C ALA A 323 -1.71 -27.68 -12.71
N TYR A 324 -1.43 -26.52 -13.32
CA TYR A 324 -0.14 -25.82 -13.17
C TYR A 324 -0.09 -24.91 -11.93
N LYS A 325 -1.22 -24.66 -11.30
CA LYS A 325 -1.27 -23.94 -10.03
C LYS A 325 -0.41 -24.63 -8.97
N GLY A 326 0.48 -23.87 -8.33
CA GLY A 326 1.41 -24.34 -7.32
C GLY A 326 2.69 -25.00 -7.87
N LYS A 327 2.84 -25.14 -9.19
CA LYS A 327 4.06 -25.68 -9.80
C LYS A 327 5.06 -24.57 -10.10
N THR A 328 6.33 -24.91 -10.02
CA THR A 328 7.41 -24.01 -10.45
C THR A 328 7.51 -23.99 -11.98
N LEU A 329 8.05 -22.89 -12.54
CA LEU A 329 8.27 -22.79 -13.98
C LEU A 329 9.19 -23.94 -14.49
N SER A 330 10.22 -24.31 -13.72
CA SER A 330 11.09 -25.46 -14.07
C SER A 330 10.34 -26.79 -14.07
N ALA A 331 9.43 -27.03 -13.13
CA ALA A 331 8.65 -28.26 -13.09
C ALA A 331 7.71 -28.38 -14.30
N ILE A 332 7.06 -27.27 -14.68
CA ILE A 332 6.21 -27.23 -15.88
C ILE A 332 7.06 -27.44 -17.15
N ALA A 333 8.24 -26.84 -17.23
CA ALA A 333 9.17 -27.02 -18.35
C ALA A 333 9.59 -28.49 -18.51
N ALA A 334 9.90 -29.16 -17.41
CA ALA A 334 10.23 -30.61 -17.43
C ALA A 334 9.05 -31.46 -17.91
N GLU A 335 7.82 -31.23 -17.43
CA GLU A 335 6.61 -31.93 -17.90
C GLU A 335 6.38 -31.74 -19.40
N ARG A 336 6.67 -30.55 -19.91
CA ARG A 336 6.51 -30.20 -21.32
C ARG A 336 7.69 -30.63 -22.19
N LYS A 337 8.77 -31.14 -21.61
CA LYS A 337 10.04 -31.47 -22.29
C LYS A 337 10.60 -30.26 -23.04
N GLN A 338 10.59 -29.09 -22.43
CA GLN A 338 11.02 -27.80 -22.98
C GLN A 338 11.99 -27.11 -22.03
N THR A 339 12.69 -26.08 -22.54
CA THR A 339 13.43 -25.17 -21.66
C THR A 339 12.45 -24.24 -20.91
N PRO A 340 12.84 -23.68 -19.75
CA PRO A 340 12.02 -22.69 -19.05
C PRO A 340 11.66 -21.49 -19.94
N ALA A 341 12.56 -21.02 -20.79
CA ALA A 341 12.29 -19.91 -21.73
C ALA A 341 11.21 -20.26 -22.77
N GLN A 342 11.30 -21.43 -23.40
CA GLN A 342 10.27 -21.91 -24.33
C GLN A 342 8.92 -22.10 -23.62
N THR A 343 8.96 -22.64 -22.41
CA THR A 343 7.75 -22.82 -21.59
C THR A 343 7.10 -21.48 -21.28
N LEU A 344 7.87 -20.47 -20.86
CA LEU A 344 7.35 -19.14 -20.54
C LEU A 344 6.64 -18.49 -21.74
N LEU A 345 7.22 -18.57 -22.95
CA LEU A 345 6.58 -18.08 -24.18
C LEU A 345 5.23 -18.77 -24.44
N GLN A 346 5.20 -20.10 -24.30
CA GLN A 346 3.96 -20.84 -24.53
C GLN A 346 2.90 -20.58 -23.46
N LEU A 347 3.28 -20.40 -22.19
CA LEU A 347 2.35 -20.04 -21.13
C LEU A 347 1.69 -18.68 -21.41
N ILE A 348 2.47 -17.68 -21.86
CA ILE A 348 1.92 -16.37 -22.26
C ILE A 348 0.95 -16.53 -23.44
N ALA A 349 1.37 -17.22 -24.51
CA ALA A 349 0.53 -17.43 -25.69
C ALA A 349 -0.79 -18.16 -25.34
N MET A 350 -0.75 -19.17 -24.47
CA MET A 350 -1.94 -19.88 -23.99
C MET A 350 -2.84 -18.98 -23.13
N ALA A 351 -2.25 -18.14 -22.27
CA ALA A 351 -3.01 -17.18 -21.46
C ALA A 351 -3.72 -16.14 -22.34
N ASP A 352 -3.03 -15.61 -23.36
CA ASP A 352 -3.63 -14.67 -24.32
C ASP A 352 -4.75 -15.32 -25.15
N SER A 353 -4.55 -16.54 -25.63
CA SER A 353 -5.59 -17.29 -26.32
C SER A 353 -6.80 -17.54 -25.43
N PHE A 354 -6.59 -17.83 -24.15
CA PHE A 354 -7.67 -18.02 -23.18
C PHE A 354 -8.47 -16.74 -22.95
N ARG A 355 -7.80 -15.57 -22.82
CA ARG A 355 -8.45 -14.26 -22.68
C ARG A 355 -9.33 -13.93 -23.88
N LEU A 356 -8.82 -14.19 -25.10
CA LEU A 356 -9.58 -13.98 -26.33
C LEU A 356 -10.80 -14.90 -26.45
N ALA A 357 -10.67 -16.16 -26.03
CA ALA A 357 -11.76 -17.13 -26.07
C ALA A 357 -12.80 -16.95 -24.94
N ARG A 358 -12.41 -16.29 -23.86
CA ARG A 358 -13.25 -16.12 -22.67
C ARG A 358 -13.16 -14.65 -22.17
N PRO A 359 -13.66 -13.69 -22.94
CA PRO A 359 -13.62 -12.27 -22.56
C PRO A 359 -14.41 -11.95 -21.28
N ASP A 360 -15.39 -12.79 -20.96
CA ASP A 360 -16.24 -12.72 -19.76
C ASP A 360 -15.62 -13.38 -18.52
N PHE A 361 -14.40 -13.93 -18.63
CA PHE A 361 -13.76 -14.60 -17.50
C PHE A 361 -13.41 -13.61 -16.38
N GLU A 362 -14.04 -13.81 -15.22
CA GLU A 362 -13.79 -13.01 -14.04
C GLU A 362 -12.54 -13.49 -13.29
N GLY A 363 -11.65 -12.56 -12.95
CA GLY A 363 -10.44 -12.82 -12.21
C GLY A 363 -9.16 -12.87 -13.04
N SER A 364 -8.04 -13.17 -12.39
CA SER A 364 -6.74 -13.25 -13.07
C SER A 364 -6.62 -14.53 -13.88
N VAL A 365 -6.28 -14.42 -15.16
CA VAL A 365 -6.03 -15.57 -16.03
C VAL A 365 -4.74 -16.29 -15.66
N GLU A 366 -3.72 -15.54 -15.29
CA GLU A 366 -2.44 -16.08 -14.84
C GLU A 366 -1.78 -15.14 -13.82
N THR A 367 -1.07 -15.72 -12.87
CA THR A 367 -0.29 -14.99 -11.87
C THR A 367 0.91 -15.85 -11.47
N ILE A 368 2.09 -15.23 -11.44
CA ILE A 368 3.33 -15.85 -10.99
C ILE A 368 3.84 -15.15 -9.72
N MET A 369 4.28 -15.93 -8.75
CA MET A 369 5.13 -15.48 -7.66
C MET A 369 6.57 -15.68 -8.10
N GLY A 370 7.24 -14.59 -8.50
CA GLY A 370 8.59 -14.60 -9.06
C GLY A 370 9.64 -14.43 -7.97
N LYS A 371 10.62 -15.33 -7.96
CA LYS A 371 11.79 -15.25 -7.08
C LYS A 371 12.89 -14.45 -7.78
N SER A 372 13.14 -13.22 -7.34
CA SER A 372 14.01 -12.29 -8.05
C SER A 372 14.63 -11.18 -7.19
N MET A 373 14.73 -11.37 -5.87
CA MET A 373 15.33 -10.37 -4.98
C MET A 373 16.26 -11.04 -3.99
N THR A 374 17.18 -10.27 -3.38
CA THR A 374 18.05 -10.75 -2.32
C THR A 374 17.59 -10.22 -0.96
N GLU A 375 17.79 -11.03 0.09
CA GLU A 375 17.54 -10.61 1.47
C GLU A 375 18.43 -9.41 1.86
N ALA A 376 19.67 -9.34 1.35
CA ALA A 376 20.58 -8.24 1.61
C ALA A 376 20.05 -6.89 1.11
N ASP A 377 19.51 -6.84 -0.11
CA ASP A 377 18.94 -5.61 -0.67
C ASP A 377 17.67 -5.20 0.08
N ILE A 378 16.79 -6.17 0.41
CA ILE A 378 15.59 -5.91 1.20
C ILE A 378 15.96 -5.31 2.56
N ARG A 379 16.93 -5.88 3.27
CA ARG A 379 17.40 -5.37 4.57
C ARG A 379 17.88 -3.92 4.47
N ASN A 380 18.64 -3.60 3.43
CA ASN A 380 19.12 -2.24 3.20
C ASN A 380 17.94 -1.28 2.94
N PHE A 381 16.96 -1.67 2.13
CA PHE A 381 15.77 -0.84 1.89
C PHE A 381 14.91 -0.70 3.15
N VAL A 382 14.70 -1.77 3.92
CA VAL A 382 13.97 -1.71 5.20
C VAL A 382 14.68 -0.81 6.21
N ALA A 383 16.02 -0.84 6.25
CA ALA A 383 16.83 -0.01 7.14
C ALA A 383 16.86 1.48 6.73
N TRP A 384 16.65 1.81 5.45
CA TRP A 384 16.70 3.20 4.99
C TRP A 384 15.68 4.06 5.73
N PRO A 385 16.09 5.22 6.36
CA PRO A 385 15.21 5.99 7.24
C PRO A 385 13.91 6.48 6.58
N PHE A 386 13.89 6.62 5.27
CA PHE A 386 12.76 7.15 4.49
C PHE A 386 11.99 6.08 3.72
N SER A 387 12.19 4.82 4.02
CA SER A 387 11.28 3.76 3.57
C SER A 387 10.14 3.58 4.56
N VAL A 388 8.96 3.26 4.04
CA VAL A 388 7.78 2.85 4.81
C VAL A 388 7.49 1.38 4.53
N ILE A 389 6.77 0.73 5.45
CA ILE A 389 6.41 -0.67 5.26
C ILE A 389 5.08 -0.76 4.52
N CYS A 390 5.01 -1.66 3.57
CA CYS A 390 3.78 -2.01 2.87
C CYS A 390 3.56 -3.53 2.87
N SER A 391 2.34 -3.94 2.53
CA SER A 391 2.08 -5.34 2.21
C SER A 391 2.26 -5.63 0.72
N ASP A 392 1.90 -4.70 -0.15
CA ASP A 392 1.71 -4.91 -1.58
C ASP A 392 0.88 -6.19 -1.81
N GLY A 393 -0.05 -6.44 -0.89
CA GLY A 393 -0.72 -7.71 -0.68
C GLY A 393 -2.19 -7.70 -1.01
N ALA A 394 -2.68 -8.90 -1.36
CA ALA A 394 -4.10 -9.21 -1.52
C ALA A 394 -4.42 -10.50 -0.76
N ASN A 395 -5.70 -10.83 -0.66
CA ASN A 395 -6.12 -12.12 -0.13
C ASN A 395 -5.87 -13.21 -1.17
N GLY A 396 -4.86 -14.04 -0.95
CA GLY A 396 -4.45 -15.13 -1.84
C GLY A 396 -3.10 -14.87 -2.51
N GLY A 397 -2.51 -15.95 -3.00
CA GLY A 397 -1.25 -15.90 -3.74
C GLY A 397 -0.03 -15.76 -2.85
N HIS A 398 0.48 -14.55 -2.75
CA HIS A 398 1.72 -14.25 -2.04
C HIS A 398 1.48 -14.11 -0.52
N PRO A 399 2.36 -14.65 0.35
CA PRO A 399 2.21 -14.54 1.81
C PRO A 399 2.29 -13.10 2.36
N ARG A 400 2.82 -12.14 1.58
CA ARG A 400 2.93 -10.72 1.99
C ARG A 400 1.58 -10.11 2.37
N GLY A 401 0.48 -10.56 1.78
CA GLY A 401 -0.87 -10.11 2.12
C GLY A 401 -1.33 -10.48 3.53
N TYR A 402 -0.66 -11.44 4.16
CA TYR A 402 -1.05 -11.96 5.47
C TYR A 402 -0.01 -11.73 6.56
N GLY A 403 1.23 -11.39 6.22
CA GLY A 403 2.33 -11.39 7.17
C GLY A 403 3.42 -10.34 6.96
N ALA A 404 3.27 -9.36 6.09
CA ALA A 404 4.33 -8.39 5.83
C ALA A 404 4.71 -7.59 7.07
N PHE A 405 3.74 -7.06 7.80
CA PHE A 405 3.97 -6.24 8.99
C PHE A 405 4.47 -7.07 10.17
N THR A 406 3.85 -8.23 10.41
CA THR A 406 4.30 -9.14 11.48
C THR A 406 5.68 -9.69 11.20
N ARG A 407 6.04 -9.99 9.95
CA ARG A 407 7.37 -10.42 9.57
C ARG A 407 8.45 -9.36 9.85
N VAL A 408 8.17 -8.07 9.59
CA VAL A 408 9.10 -7.00 9.97
C VAL A 408 9.36 -7.01 11.47
N LEU A 409 8.30 -7.12 12.28
CA LEU A 409 8.43 -7.16 13.75
C LEU A 409 9.13 -8.42 14.24
N ALA A 410 8.80 -9.58 13.68
CA ALA A 410 9.40 -10.86 14.09
C ALA A 410 10.86 -10.98 13.63
N GLN A 411 11.11 -10.76 12.34
CA GLN A 411 12.42 -10.98 11.73
C GLN A 411 13.37 -9.80 12.00
N TYR A 412 12.99 -8.57 11.59
CA TYR A 412 13.95 -7.45 11.57
C TYR A 412 13.99 -6.64 12.86
N VAL A 413 13.08 -6.88 13.79
CA VAL A 413 13.15 -6.27 15.14
C VAL A 413 13.62 -7.26 16.19
N ARG A 414 13.02 -8.49 16.23
CA ARG A 414 13.28 -9.44 17.31
C ARG A 414 14.41 -10.42 16.99
N GLN A 415 14.35 -11.12 15.85
CA GLN A 415 15.29 -12.22 15.53
C GLN A 415 16.62 -11.67 14.99
N GLU A 416 16.56 -10.72 14.13
CA GLU A 416 17.71 -10.08 13.50
C GLU A 416 17.59 -8.56 13.75
N PRO A 417 18.12 -8.02 14.85
CA PRO A 417 17.86 -6.65 15.30
C PRO A 417 18.42 -5.61 14.32
N LEU A 418 17.75 -5.50 13.16
CA LEU A 418 18.05 -4.51 12.12
C LEU A 418 17.49 -3.12 12.51
N LEU A 419 16.31 -3.10 13.13
CA LEU A 419 15.61 -1.88 13.54
C LEU A 419 15.21 -1.94 15.01
N PRO A 420 15.34 -0.82 15.76
CA PRO A 420 14.63 -0.65 17.02
C PRO A 420 13.11 -0.76 16.80
N LEU A 421 12.38 -1.34 17.77
CA LEU A 421 10.92 -1.49 17.69
C LEU A 421 10.20 -0.15 17.43
N ALA A 422 10.61 0.92 18.11
CA ALA A 422 10.03 2.24 17.91
C ALA A 422 10.21 2.77 16.48
N THR A 423 11.37 2.52 15.87
CA THR A 423 11.63 2.86 14.46
C THR A 423 10.76 2.05 13.52
N ALA A 424 10.61 0.74 13.74
CA ALA A 424 9.74 -0.10 12.92
C ALA A 424 8.28 0.37 12.99
N ILE A 425 7.76 0.66 14.18
CA ILE A 425 6.41 1.21 14.38
C ILE A 425 6.28 2.57 13.69
N HIS A 426 7.27 3.47 13.82
CA HIS A 426 7.25 4.77 13.12
C HIS A 426 7.11 4.61 11.60
N LYS A 427 7.86 3.68 11.00
CA LYS A 427 7.79 3.36 9.57
C LYS A 427 6.42 2.79 9.13
N MET A 428 5.70 2.15 10.03
CA MET A 428 4.37 1.59 9.82
C MET A 428 3.24 2.57 10.14
N THR A 429 3.52 3.73 10.75
CA THR A 429 2.52 4.64 11.32
C THR A 429 2.82 6.10 11.00
N GLY A 430 3.57 6.82 11.86
CA GLY A 430 3.79 8.25 11.77
C GLY A 430 4.49 8.70 10.49
N LEU A 431 5.54 7.99 10.05
CA LEU A 431 6.24 8.28 8.80
C LEU A 431 5.32 8.10 7.59
N THR A 432 4.58 6.97 7.57
CA THR A 432 3.61 6.67 6.51
C THR A 432 2.49 7.71 6.46
N ALA A 433 1.90 8.05 7.62
CA ALA A 433 0.85 9.08 7.70
C ALA A 433 1.33 10.45 7.23
N ALA A 434 2.56 10.84 7.60
CA ALA A 434 3.16 12.11 7.18
C ALA A 434 3.35 12.18 5.66
N PHE A 435 3.92 11.12 5.05
CA PHE A 435 4.05 11.03 3.59
C PHE A 435 2.68 11.10 2.89
N LEU A 436 1.71 10.30 3.33
CA LEU A 436 0.36 10.26 2.77
C LEU A 436 -0.46 11.53 3.07
N GLY A 437 -0.02 12.38 4.01
CA GLY A 437 -0.75 13.56 4.46
C GLY A 437 -2.04 13.22 5.22
N LEU A 438 -2.10 12.09 5.87
CA LEU A 438 -3.22 11.66 6.68
C LEU A 438 -3.24 12.43 8.00
N LYS A 439 -4.13 13.42 8.09
CA LYS A 439 -4.26 14.25 9.29
C LYS A 439 -4.94 13.48 10.42
N GLY A 440 -4.39 13.57 11.63
CA GLY A 440 -4.98 12.99 12.83
C GLY A 440 -4.91 11.45 12.89
N ARG A 441 -4.00 10.81 12.15
CA ARG A 441 -3.74 9.35 12.18
C ARG A 441 -2.24 9.07 12.25
N GLY A 442 -1.89 7.85 12.66
CA GLY A 442 -0.50 7.38 12.73
C GLY A 442 0.27 7.82 13.97
N LEU A 443 -0.34 8.57 14.88
CA LEU A 443 0.26 8.94 16.17
C LEU A 443 -0.71 8.71 17.33
N ILE A 444 -0.17 8.44 18.52
CA ILE A 444 -0.91 8.50 19.80
C ILE A 444 -0.75 9.91 20.36
N ALA A 445 -1.72 10.77 20.11
CA ALA A 445 -1.74 12.15 20.58
C ALA A 445 -3.19 12.63 20.79
N PRO A 446 -3.45 13.58 21.69
CA PRO A 446 -4.76 14.17 21.86
C PRO A 446 -5.31 14.75 20.55
N GLY A 447 -6.58 14.49 20.25
CA GLY A 447 -7.25 14.88 19.00
C GLY A 447 -7.08 13.91 17.83
N TYR A 448 -6.17 12.93 17.90
CA TYR A 448 -5.98 11.90 16.88
C TYR A 448 -7.06 10.81 16.97
N MET A 449 -7.27 10.13 15.86
CA MET A 449 -8.15 8.95 15.80
C MET A 449 -7.60 7.84 16.67
N ALA A 450 -8.48 7.14 17.37
CA ALA A 450 -8.12 6.04 18.26
C ALA A 450 -7.93 4.71 17.49
N ASP A 451 -7.24 4.77 16.34
CA ASP A 451 -6.75 3.57 15.66
C ASP A 451 -5.53 3.07 16.44
N LEU A 452 -5.71 2.02 17.22
CA LEU A 452 -4.72 1.57 18.19
C LEU A 452 -4.48 0.06 18.09
N VAL A 453 -3.25 -0.35 18.32
CA VAL A 453 -2.84 -1.75 18.45
C VAL A 453 -2.21 -2.01 19.81
N LEU A 454 -2.71 -2.99 20.51
CA LEU A 454 -2.08 -3.53 21.70
C LEU A 454 -1.24 -4.74 21.30
N LEU A 455 0.09 -4.60 21.36
CA LEU A 455 1.07 -5.52 20.80
C LEU A 455 1.83 -6.25 21.91
N GLN A 456 1.97 -7.56 21.77
CA GLN A 456 2.89 -8.39 22.55
C GLN A 456 4.09 -8.76 21.68
N PRO A 457 5.22 -8.01 21.71
CA PRO A 457 6.32 -8.18 20.76
C PRO A 457 6.90 -9.59 20.74
N ASP A 458 6.94 -10.24 21.91
CA ASP A 458 7.51 -11.59 22.06
C ASP A 458 6.63 -12.69 21.44
N LYS A 459 5.36 -12.37 21.14
CA LYS A 459 4.38 -13.32 20.56
C LYS A 459 4.09 -13.09 19.10
N VAL A 460 4.66 -12.05 18.48
CA VAL A 460 4.50 -11.81 17.04
C VAL A 460 5.29 -12.87 16.27
N LEU A 461 4.62 -13.61 15.38
CA LEU A 461 5.18 -14.69 14.57
C LEU A 461 5.50 -14.22 13.16
#